data_7a62a1d4389b07335fd1c599c32baeeb
#
_entry.id   7a62a1d4389b07335fd1c599c32baeeb
#
_cell.length_a   1.000
_cell.length_b   1.000
_cell.length_c   1.000
_cell.angle_alpha   90.00
_cell.angle_beta   90.00
_cell.angle_gamma   90.00
#
_symmetry.space_group_name_H-M   'P 1'
#
loop_
_entity.id
_entity.type
_entity.pdbx_description
1 polymer ?
#
loop_
_entity_poly.entity_id
_entity_poly.type
_entity_poly.pdbx_seq_one_letter_code
_entity_poly.pdbx_strand_id
1 'polypeptide(L)'
;MKWLRKGAYNTVKELVQANTGMSANDLAYDARRYHYPGIKEAADLFMDHIKHGSKILVWCDYDTDGVDCKFIMSYTLARPMKIRNIEILCPGRYSDGYGIKPSIVEQFAGTDLLVLCDNGIAAIEAVDLAREMGMDVIILDHHDPRVIDGQIVMPNANVVVDPHLTGGYIMDGVGNQIGEFRDLCGAGITWYFTHEVRSMCDWMSDKQRWYLDQIAYIGATFGTVGDVVDLKDDNRRIVKQGLANLNKGMGTSGIRQLMYKLYLNNVSSMDIGFLISPIINASGRLEDTGANRIAALLCTDANDEDAKKALYAEVDRAIDVNKKRKAMTKESVERVVENYEANGGNDPFIVCYDEYTVSGIVGLVASELVNRYHRPALVFAPSGKDDGVIKGSGRSVEGIGIKDLLDQVQQYLTTYGGHPMACGASLLIDNLDAFGDAINAVTPVLDTSDAIMYDLECTYAEAATKLAEQEQFEPYGAGNPQPVYRINGVELCEPGYMGGDSQHVKFQTKDADILWFDGRKAYENLGSPKMVDMLVTMSYHEFKDQVTVQMQVIDMKPAD
;
A
#
# COMPACT_ATOMS: atom_id res chain seq x y z
N MET A 1 -28.47 -6.62 -10.29
CA MET A 1 -27.67 -5.41 -10.49
C MET A 1 -27.61 -5.01 -11.96
N LYS A 2 -27.48 -3.73 -12.29
CA LYS A 2 -27.35 -3.25 -13.67
C LYS A 2 -25.85 -3.14 -14.02
N TRP A 3 -25.46 -3.59 -15.21
CA TRP A 3 -24.09 -3.40 -15.71
C TRP A 3 -24.04 -2.17 -16.62
N LEU A 4 -23.09 -1.28 -16.33
CA LEU A 4 -22.91 -0.05 -17.11
C LEU A 4 -21.46 0.03 -17.61
N ARG A 5 -21.30 0.45 -18.85
CA ARG A 5 -19.99 0.69 -19.44
C ARG A 5 -19.41 2.00 -18.93
N LYS A 6 -18.17 1.97 -18.40
CA LYS A 6 -17.51 3.12 -17.80
C LYS A 6 -17.10 4.20 -18.81
N GLY A 7 -16.77 3.79 -20.04
CA GLY A 7 -16.37 4.69 -21.11
C GLY A 7 -16.49 4.05 -22.49
N ALA A 8 -16.16 4.79 -23.56
CA ALA A 8 -16.24 4.32 -24.95
C ALA A 8 -14.90 3.75 -25.46
N TYR A 9 -14.16 3.03 -24.60
CA TYR A 9 -12.86 2.44 -24.95
C TYR A 9 -13.08 1.16 -25.80
N ASN A 10 -12.30 1.00 -26.87
CA ASN A 10 -12.34 -0.20 -27.72
C ASN A 10 -11.11 -1.10 -27.54
N THR A 11 -10.03 -0.54 -27.00
CA THR A 11 -8.76 -1.23 -26.78
C THR A 11 -8.27 -1.02 -25.35
N VAL A 12 -7.46 -1.95 -24.85
CA VAL A 12 -6.79 -1.82 -23.55
C VAL A 12 -5.89 -0.59 -23.53
N LYS A 13 -5.25 -0.27 -24.66
CA LYS A 13 -4.39 0.91 -24.79
C LYS A 13 -5.16 2.22 -24.52
N GLU A 14 -6.33 2.38 -25.14
CA GLU A 14 -7.19 3.57 -24.93
C GLU A 14 -7.61 3.70 -23.46
N LEU A 15 -8.00 2.58 -22.83
CA LEU A 15 -8.35 2.53 -21.41
C LEU A 15 -7.19 2.96 -20.52
N VAL A 16 -5.99 2.39 -20.72
CA VAL A 16 -4.80 2.70 -19.90
C VAL A 16 -4.37 4.14 -20.09
N GLN A 17 -4.43 4.67 -21.33
CA GLN A 17 -4.18 6.08 -21.58
C GLN A 17 -5.15 7.02 -20.84
N ALA A 18 -6.42 6.64 -20.80
CA ALA A 18 -7.45 7.39 -20.07
C ALA A 18 -7.23 7.33 -18.55
N ASN A 19 -6.88 6.17 -18.00
CA ASN A 19 -6.61 5.98 -16.58
C ASN A 19 -5.37 6.74 -16.11
N THR A 20 -4.27 6.65 -16.89
CA THR A 20 -2.97 7.20 -16.48
C THR A 20 -2.72 8.63 -16.94
N GLY A 21 -3.46 9.10 -17.95
CA GLY A 21 -3.16 10.38 -18.63
C GLY A 21 -1.89 10.34 -19.51
N MET A 22 -1.22 9.18 -19.61
CA MET A 22 0.07 9.05 -20.31
C MET A 22 -0.12 8.88 -21.82
N SER A 23 0.81 9.41 -22.61
CA SER A 23 0.80 9.19 -24.05
C SER A 23 1.15 7.73 -24.41
N ALA A 24 0.81 7.28 -25.61
CA ALA A 24 1.16 5.94 -26.08
C ALA A 24 2.68 5.67 -26.09
N ASN A 25 3.47 6.70 -26.35
CA ASN A 25 4.94 6.58 -26.36
C ASN A 25 5.48 6.45 -24.93
N ASP A 26 4.93 7.20 -23.97
CA ASP A 26 5.33 7.13 -22.55
C ASP A 26 4.97 5.77 -21.94
N LEU A 27 3.82 5.20 -22.31
CA LEU A 27 3.43 3.86 -21.88
C LEU A 27 4.36 2.76 -22.42
N ALA A 28 4.81 2.90 -23.68
CA ALA A 28 5.68 1.93 -24.33
C ALA A 28 7.14 2.07 -23.88
N TYR A 29 7.62 3.29 -23.82
CA TYR A 29 9.01 3.60 -23.48
C TYR A 29 9.09 4.90 -22.69
N ASP A 30 9.42 4.79 -21.40
CA ASP A 30 9.59 5.94 -20.53
C ASP A 30 11.06 6.40 -20.53
N ALA A 31 11.37 7.36 -21.39
CA ALA A 31 12.67 8.02 -21.44
C ALA A 31 12.75 9.28 -20.55
N ARG A 32 11.68 9.62 -19.83
CA ARG A 32 11.62 10.81 -19.00
C ARG A 32 12.58 10.70 -17.83
N ARG A 33 13.13 11.84 -17.45
CA ARG A 33 13.96 11.98 -16.25
C ARG A 33 13.19 12.81 -15.24
N TYR A 34 13.28 12.39 -14.00
CA TYR A 34 12.60 13.07 -12.90
C TYR A 34 13.64 13.77 -12.04
N HIS A 35 13.28 14.95 -11.57
CA HIS A 35 14.09 15.75 -10.67
C HIS A 35 13.21 16.22 -9.51
N TYR A 36 13.62 15.89 -8.31
CA TYR A 36 12.92 16.27 -7.09
C TYR A 36 13.77 17.29 -6.32
N PRO A 37 13.25 18.53 -6.11
CA PRO A 37 13.94 19.56 -5.33
C PRO A 37 14.29 19.05 -3.92
N GLY A 38 15.44 19.45 -3.42
CA GLY A 38 15.94 19.07 -2.10
C GLY A 38 16.73 17.75 -2.05
N ILE A 39 16.61 16.86 -3.04
CA ILE A 39 17.35 15.56 -3.05
C ILE A 39 18.87 15.78 -3.00
N LYS A 40 19.37 16.69 -3.83
CA LYS A 40 20.81 16.96 -3.86
C LYS A 40 21.29 17.61 -2.56
N GLU A 41 20.58 18.57 -2.05
CA GLU A 41 20.86 19.27 -0.80
C GLU A 41 20.85 18.30 0.39
N ALA A 42 19.88 17.38 0.43
CA ALA A 42 19.82 16.31 1.43
C ALA A 42 21.02 15.37 1.33
N ALA A 43 21.41 14.97 0.10
CA ALA A 43 22.58 14.12 -0.13
C ALA A 43 23.89 14.82 0.26
N ASP A 44 24.05 16.11 -0.09
CA ASP A 44 25.21 16.92 0.29
C ASP A 44 25.35 17.00 1.82
N LEU A 45 24.27 17.30 2.54
CA LEU A 45 24.25 17.38 4.00
C LEU A 45 24.57 16.01 4.63
N PHE A 46 23.93 14.93 4.15
CA PHE A 46 24.19 13.59 4.64
C PHE A 46 25.67 13.19 4.43
N MET A 47 26.22 13.46 3.27
CA MET A 47 27.63 13.16 2.96
C MET A 47 28.60 13.98 3.80
N ASP A 48 28.25 15.20 4.17
CA ASP A 48 29.07 16.01 5.09
C ASP A 48 29.12 15.38 6.50
N HIS A 49 27.99 14.94 7.03
CA HIS A 49 27.95 14.19 8.29
C HIS A 49 28.74 12.87 8.22
N ILE A 50 28.67 12.15 7.10
CA ILE A 50 29.48 10.93 6.90
C ILE A 50 30.98 11.24 6.98
N LYS A 51 31.47 12.32 6.32
CA LYS A 51 32.88 12.73 6.34
C LYS A 51 33.36 13.11 7.74
N HIS A 52 32.50 13.70 8.56
CA HIS A 52 32.80 14.08 9.95
C HIS A 52 32.65 12.92 10.95
N GLY A 53 32.13 11.76 10.52
CA GLY A 53 31.91 10.60 11.39
C GLY A 53 30.78 10.80 12.40
N SER A 54 29.83 11.66 12.06
CA SER A 54 28.66 12.02 12.88
C SER A 54 27.81 10.81 13.27
N LYS A 55 27.12 10.92 14.40
CA LYS A 55 26.11 9.97 14.85
C LYS A 55 24.79 10.28 14.12
N ILE A 56 24.29 9.33 13.34
CA ILE A 56 23.11 9.47 12.49
C ILE A 56 22.00 8.59 13.00
N LEU A 57 20.80 9.15 13.16
CA LEU A 57 19.56 8.41 13.36
C LEU A 57 18.69 8.54 12.10
N VAL A 58 18.27 7.40 11.55
CA VAL A 58 17.23 7.34 10.52
C VAL A 58 15.99 6.76 11.15
N TRP A 59 14.88 7.50 11.11
CA TRP A 59 13.59 7.10 11.65
C TRP A 59 12.59 6.95 10.53
N CYS A 60 12.16 5.71 10.27
CA CYS A 60 11.20 5.38 9.22
C CYS A 60 9.81 5.15 9.82
N ASP A 61 8.76 5.00 9.02
CA ASP A 61 7.47 4.51 9.55
C ASP A 61 7.44 2.97 9.65
N TYR A 62 6.36 2.41 10.21
CA TYR A 62 6.21 0.98 10.53
C TYR A 62 5.39 0.19 9.50
N ASP A 63 4.83 0.81 8.50
CA ASP A 63 4.09 0.15 7.42
C ASP A 63 5.01 -0.29 6.26
N THR A 64 4.43 -0.75 5.15
CA THR A 64 5.23 -1.25 4.03
C THR A 64 6.16 -0.18 3.47
N ASP A 65 5.69 1.07 3.30
CA ASP A 65 6.51 2.13 2.71
C ASP A 65 7.69 2.49 3.63
N GLY A 66 7.43 2.74 4.93
CA GLY A 66 8.47 3.01 5.91
C GLY A 66 9.44 1.85 6.12
N VAL A 67 8.96 0.60 6.12
CA VAL A 67 9.81 -0.61 6.17
C VAL A 67 10.73 -0.68 4.96
N ASP A 68 10.25 -0.34 3.77
CA ASP A 68 11.04 -0.35 2.55
C ASP A 68 12.00 0.84 2.48
N CYS A 69 11.67 2.00 3.06
CA CYS A 69 12.64 3.07 3.33
C CYS A 69 13.81 2.53 4.16
N LYS A 70 13.53 1.84 5.27
CA LYS A 70 14.56 1.22 6.11
C LYS A 70 15.37 0.18 5.34
N PHE A 71 14.73 -0.67 4.53
CA PHE A 71 15.42 -1.64 3.68
C PHE A 71 16.38 -0.95 2.72
N ILE A 72 15.93 0.07 1.98
CA ILE A 72 16.73 0.83 1.01
C ILE A 72 17.93 1.48 1.71
N MET A 73 17.69 2.22 2.81
CA MET A 73 18.76 2.89 3.59
C MET A 73 19.77 1.89 4.15
N SER A 74 19.32 0.78 4.72
CA SER A 74 20.19 -0.22 5.35
C SER A 74 21.01 -0.99 4.35
N TYR A 75 20.35 -1.59 3.35
CA TYR A 75 20.99 -2.53 2.43
C TYR A 75 21.75 -1.84 1.30
N THR A 76 21.21 -0.75 0.76
CA THR A 76 21.78 -0.12 -0.43
C THR A 76 22.66 1.10 -0.14
N LEU A 77 22.66 1.58 1.11
CA LEU A 77 23.46 2.73 1.52
C LEU A 77 24.36 2.42 2.72
N ALA A 78 23.82 2.21 3.91
CA ALA A 78 24.61 2.09 5.14
C ALA A 78 25.59 0.90 5.10
N ARG A 79 25.13 -0.26 4.65
CA ARG A 79 25.95 -1.49 4.56
C ARG A 79 27.11 -1.38 3.56
N PRO A 80 26.89 -1.00 2.27
CA PRO A 80 28.00 -0.89 1.31
C PRO A 80 28.97 0.25 1.63
N MET A 81 28.50 1.34 2.22
CA MET A 81 29.34 2.44 2.68
C MET A 81 30.04 2.17 4.01
N LYS A 82 29.69 1.06 4.69
CA LYS A 82 30.26 0.68 6.01
C LYS A 82 30.12 1.79 7.07
N ILE A 83 28.98 2.49 7.07
CA ILE A 83 28.72 3.55 8.04
C ILE A 83 28.53 2.90 9.40
N ARG A 84 29.36 3.27 10.39
CA ARG A 84 29.38 2.64 11.72
C ARG A 84 28.47 3.35 12.73
N ASN A 85 28.35 4.66 12.60
CA ASN A 85 27.63 5.51 13.54
C ASN A 85 26.22 5.86 13.01
N ILE A 86 25.53 4.87 12.41
CA ILE A 86 24.18 5.03 11.91
C ILE A 86 23.26 4.01 12.57
N GLU A 87 22.13 4.47 13.05
CA GLU A 87 21.03 3.64 13.52
C GLU A 87 19.81 3.89 12.64
N ILE A 88 19.17 2.83 12.14
CA ILE A 88 18.01 2.92 11.23
C ILE A 88 16.88 2.12 11.85
N LEU A 89 15.80 2.80 12.25
CA LEU A 89 14.71 2.24 13.04
C LEU A 89 13.34 2.52 12.41
N CYS A 90 12.42 1.59 12.66
CA CYS A 90 10.99 1.83 12.56
C CYS A 90 10.40 1.89 13.98
N PRO A 91 9.39 2.74 14.25
CA PRO A 91 8.73 2.80 15.55
C PRO A 91 8.00 1.51 15.89
N GLY A 92 7.82 1.25 17.18
CA GLY A 92 6.83 0.30 17.66
C GLY A 92 5.43 0.91 17.59
N ARG A 93 4.50 0.22 16.93
CA ARG A 93 3.11 0.73 16.78
C ARG A 93 2.44 1.01 18.12
N TYR A 94 2.70 0.19 19.11
CA TYR A 94 2.05 0.26 20.43
C TYR A 94 2.87 1.09 21.44
N SER A 95 4.22 0.99 21.40
CA SER A 95 5.12 1.75 22.29
C SER A 95 5.26 3.21 21.85
N ASP A 96 5.55 3.43 20.57
CA ASP A 96 5.92 4.75 20.05
C ASP A 96 4.75 5.43 19.31
N GLY A 97 3.93 4.65 18.62
CA GLY A 97 2.84 5.12 17.76
C GLY A 97 3.34 5.61 16.41
N TYR A 98 2.54 6.41 15.70
CA TYR A 98 2.86 6.94 14.37
C TYR A 98 3.82 8.12 14.45
N GLY A 99 4.78 8.16 13.52
CA GLY A 99 5.71 9.26 13.30
C GLY A 99 6.71 9.46 14.44
N ILE A 100 7.56 10.48 14.31
CA ILE A 100 8.48 10.88 15.36
C ILE A 100 7.80 11.83 16.34
N LYS A 101 8.15 11.71 17.64
CA LYS A 101 7.62 12.52 18.73
C LYS A 101 8.76 13.14 19.56
N PRO A 102 8.53 14.26 20.28
CA PRO A 102 9.53 14.86 21.16
C PRO A 102 10.17 13.84 22.12
N SER A 103 9.35 12.97 22.74
CA SER A 103 9.83 11.93 23.65
C SER A 103 10.78 10.91 23.01
N ILE A 104 10.69 10.69 21.69
CA ILE A 104 11.63 9.86 20.95
C ILE A 104 12.93 10.63 20.70
N VAL A 105 12.82 11.89 20.26
CA VAL A 105 14.00 12.76 20.06
C VAL A 105 14.86 12.85 21.32
N GLU A 106 14.24 13.00 22.49
CA GLU A 106 14.93 13.04 23.80
C GLU A 106 15.72 11.74 24.08
N GLN A 107 15.19 10.57 23.69
CA GLN A 107 15.88 9.29 23.89
C GLN A 107 17.16 9.17 23.06
N PHE A 108 17.23 9.88 21.93
CA PHE A 108 18.39 9.89 21.04
C PHE A 108 19.25 11.15 21.17
N ALA A 109 19.28 11.75 22.36
CA ALA A 109 20.15 12.87 22.65
C ALA A 109 21.63 12.58 22.28
N GLY A 110 22.29 13.57 21.66
CA GLY A 110 23.65 13.41 21.12
C GLY A 110 23.72 12.77 19.73
N THR A 111 22.62 12.65 19.03
CA THR A 111 22.58 12.45 17.59
C THR A 111 22.97 13.77 16.91
N ASP A 112 23.79 13.70 15.85
CA ASP A 112 24.21 14.88 15.09
C ASP A 112 23.28 15.12 13.88
N LEU A 113 22.78 14.05 13.24
CA LEU A 113 21.88 14.10 12.11
C LEU A 113 20.67 13.17 12.33
N LEU A 114 19.47 13.73 12.23
CA LEU A 114 18.21 13.01 12.16
C LEU A 114 17.70 12.98 10.72
N VAL A 115 17.45 11.80 10.18
CA VAL A 115 16.83 11.60 8.86
C VAL A 115 15.46 10.95 9.07
N LEU A 116 14.40 11.63 8.65
CA LEU A 116 13.03 11.14 8.73
C LEU A 116 12.62 10.63 7.34
N CYS A 117 12.23 9.36 7.25
CA CYS A 117 11.82 8.72 6.01
C CYS A 117 10.36 8.26 6.13
N ASP A 118 9.52 8.68 5.20
CA ASP A 118 8.09 8.37 5.21
C ASP A 118 7.36 8.90 6.46
N ASN A 119 7.88 9.96 7.03
CA ASN A 119 7.27 10.74 8.10
C ASN A 119 8.08 12.03 8.32
N GLY A 120 7.55 12.94 9.12
CA GLY A 120 8.28 14.11 9.59
C GLY A 120 7.68 15.45 9.18
N ILE A 121 6.99 15.52 8.03
CA ILE A 121 6.44 16.80 7.53
C ILE A 121 5.41 17.42 8.51
N ALA A 122 4.66 16.60 9.21
CA ALA A 122 3.68 17.04 10.22
C ALA A 122 4.23 17.05 11.67
N ALA A 123 5.48 16.61 11.89
CA ALA A 123 6.07 16.41 13.21
C ALA A 123 6.80 17.67 13.73
N ILE A 124 6.15 18.82 13.67
CA ILE A 124 6.74 20.16 13.94
C ILE A 124 7.45 20.18 15.30
N GLU A 125 6.76 19.81 16.37
CA GLU A 125 7.28 19.89 17.73
C GLU A 125 8.51 18.98 17.95
N ALA A 126 8.54 17.82 17.30
CA ALA A 126 9.67 16.90 17.38
C ALA A 126 10.88 17.38 16.58
N VAL A 127 10.65 17.95 15.41
CA VAL A 127 11.71 18.51 14.56
C VAL A 127 12.30 19.78 15.22
N ASP A 128 11.46 20.67 15.75
CA ASP A 128 11.92 21.87 16.46
C ASP A 128 12.78 21.50 17.67
N LEU A 129 12.35 20.51 18.47
CA LEU A 129 13.13 20.00 19.59
C LEU A 129 14.47 19.40 19.12
N ALA A 130 14.50 18.61 18.04
CA ALA A 130 15.73 18.07 17.48
C ALA A 130 16.71 19.20 17.10
N ARG A 131 16.22 20.26 16.46
CA ARG A 131 17.01 21.45 16.13
C ARG A 131 17.51 22.20 17.36
N GLU A 132 16.68 22.36 18.40
CA GLU A 132 17.07 22.95 19.67
C GLU A 132 18.16 22.14 20.39
N MET A 133 18.13 20.80 20.25
CA MET A 133 19.15 19.89 20.76
C MET A 133 20.43 19.86 19.92
N GLY A 134 20.50 20.63 18.83
CA GLY A 134 21.67 20.77 17.96
C GLY A 134 21.80 19.70 16.88
N MET A 135 20.75 18.93 16.62
CA MET A 135 20.72 17.98 15.50
C MET A 135 20.45 18.71 14.18
N ASP A 136 21.11 18.33 13.12
CA ASP A 136 20.62 18.62 11.77
C ASP A 136 19.50 17.65 11.42
N VAL A 137 18.52 18.11 10.59
CA VAL A 137 17.34 17.33 10.24
C VAL A 137 17.11 17.31 8.73
N ILE A 138 16.96 16.11 8.18
CA ILE A 138 16.52 15.86 6.80
C ILE A 138 15.16 15.17 6.87
N ILE A 139 14.19 15.66 6.10
CA ILE A 139 12.86 15.04 5.94
C ILE A 139 12.73 14.54 4.49
N LEU A 140 12.44 13.24 4.34
CA LEU A 140 12.13 12.55 3.08
C LEU A 140 10.71 11.99 3.21
N ASP A 141 9.71 12.80 2.88
CA ASP A 141 8.30 12.54 3.18
C ASP A 141 7.40 12.85 1.98
N HIS A 142 6.18 12.36 2.01
CA HIS A 142 5.17 12.57 0.97
C HIS A 142 3.77 12.85 1.55
N HIS A 143 3.68 12.94 2.88
CA HIS A 143 2.41 13.23 3.54
C HIS A 143 2.03 14.70 3.45
N ASP A 144 0.76 14.99 3.73
CA ASP A 144 0.29 16.36 3.80
C ASP A 144 0.92 17.11 4.98
N PRO A 145 1.37 18.35 4.78
CA PRO A 145 1.88 19.19 5.85
C PRO A 145 0.75 19.60 6.79
N ARG A 146 1.13 19.96 8.01
CA ARG A 146 0.17 20.44 9.00
C ARG A 146 -0.40 21.80 8.59
N VAL A 147 -1.71 21.96 8.71
CA VAL A 147 -2.41 23.24 8.44
C VAL A 147 -2.93 23.78 9.77
N ILE A 148 -2.54 25.00 10.12
CA ILE A 148 -3.00 25.73 11.32
C ILE A 148 -3.58 27.07 10.85
N ASP A 149 -4.82 27.36 11.22
CA ASP A 149 -5.54 28.58 10.82
C ASP A 149 -5.54 28.82 9.28
N GLY A 150 -5.62 27.74 8.51
CA GLY A 150 -5.62 27.78 7.04
C GLY A 150 -4.24 28.03 6.40
N GLN A 151 -3.17 28.04 7.18
CA GLN A 151 -1.80 28.18 6.70
C GLN A 151 -1.01 26.89 6.87
N ILE A 152 -0.23 26.54 5.84
CA ILE A 152 0.73 25.43 5.91
C ILE A 152 1.84 25.82 6.89
N VAL A 153 2.08 24.97 7.87
CA VAL A 153 3.15 25.12 8.85
C VAL A 153 4.21 24.05 8.58
N MET A 154 5.42 24.52 8.28
CA MET A 154 6.56 23.65 7.99
C MET A 154 7.41 23.41 9.25
N PRO A 155 7.92 22.18 9.47
CA PRO A 155 8.90 21.92 10.49
C PRO A 155 10.24 22.60 10.17
N ASN A 156 11.00 23.00 11.21
CA ASN A 156 12.29 23.70 11.08
C ASN A 156 13.44 22.73 10.71
N ALA A 157 13.26 21.93 9.67
CA ALA A 157 14.31 21.03 9.17
C ALA A 157 15.34 21.77 8.31
N ASN A 158 16.56 21.22 8.21
CA ASN A 158 17.59 21.76 7.31
C ASN A 158 17.21 21.56 5.85
N VAL A 159 16.66 20.37 5.53
CA VAL A 159 16.19 20.03 4.20
C VAL A 159 14.88 19.26 4.30
N VAL A 160 13.91 19.64 3.46
CA VAL A 160 12.66 18.92 3.28
C VAL A 160 12.57 18.50 1.81
N VAL A 161 12.38 17.22 1.58
CA VAL A 161 12.04 16.64 0.28
C VAL A 161 10.64 16.10 0.39
N ASP A 162 9.68 16.82 -0.20
CA ASP A 162 8.29 16.43 -0.24
C ASP A 162 7.69 16.84 -1.60
N PRO A 163 7.47 15.87 -2.51
CA PRO A 163 6.92 16.15 -3.83
C PRO A 163 5.52 16.76 -3.82
N HIS A 164 4.69 16.49 -2.80
CA HIS A 164 3.37 17.12 -2.68
C HIS A 164 3.48 18.65 -2.55
N LEU A 165 4.52 19.12 -1.86
CA LEU A 165 4.76 20.54 -1.65
C LEU A 165 5.54 21.20 -2.80
N THR A 166 6.67 20.59 -3.18
CA THR A 166 7.63 21.19 -4.12
C THR A 166 7.40 20.79 -5.56
N GLY A 167 6.65 19.70 -5.80
CA GLY A 167 6.61 18.99 -7.07
C GLY A 167 7.91 18.27 -7.39
N GLY A 168 7.80 17.26 -8.24
CA GLY A 168 8.91 16.66 -8.98
C GLY A 168 8.79 17.08 -10.43
N TYR A 169 9.88 17.49 -11.05
CA TYR A 169 9.85 17.94 -12.44
C TYR A 169 10.13 16.78 -13.38
N ILE A 170 9.24 16.61 -14.36
CA ILE A 170 9.44 15.64 -15.44
C ILE A 170 10.29 16.31 -16.51
N MET A 171 11.44 15.70 -16.81
CA MET A 171 12.38 16.21 -17.79
C MET A 171 12.38 15.32 -19.03
N ASP A 172 12.44 15.92 -20.23
CA ASP A 172 12.64 15.16 -21.46
C ASP A 172 14.09 14.63 -21.59
N GLY A 173 14.35 13.82 -22.61
CA GLY A 173 15.67 13.25 -22.86
C GLY A 173 16.78 14.27 -23.19
N VAL A 174 16.43 15.55 -23.41
CA VAL A 174 17.36 16.66 -23.69
C VAL A 174 17.41 17.71 -22.59
N GLY A 175 16.66 17.50 -21.49
CA GLY A 175 16.72 18.34 -20.29
C GLY A 175 15.70 19.48 -20.24
N ASN A 176 14.64 19.47 -21.05
CA ASN A 176 13.54 20.42 -20.90
C ASN A 176 12.51 19.89 -19.91
N GLN A 177 11.96 20.78 -19.08
CA GLN A 177 10.83 20.46 -18.23
C GLN A 177 9.57 20.31 -19.09
N ILE A 178 8.94 19.13 -19.03
CA ILE A 178 7.75 18.79 -19.82
C ILE A 178 6.52 18.49 -18.95
N GLY A 179 6.68 18.46 -17.65
CA GLY A 179 5.58 18.22 -16.71
C GLY A 179 6.03 18.26 -15.26
N GLU A 180 5.08 17.97 -14.39
CA GLU A 180 5.25 17.91 -12.94
C GLU A 180 4.62 16.61 -12.42
N PHE A 181 5.23 15.99 -11.40
CA PHE A 181 4.73 14.80 -10.73
C PHE A 181 4.86 14.98 -9.22
N ARG A 182 3.82 14.61 -8.45
CA ARG A 182 3.75 14.87 -7.02
C ARG A 182 3.55 13.64 -6.15
N ASP A 183 3.10 12.52 -6.71
CA ASP A 183 2.56 11.38 -5.97
C ASP A 183 3.62 10.30 -5.68
N LEU A 184 4.88 10.67 -5.44
CA LEU A 184 5.95 9.72 -5.10
C LEU A 184 5.84 9.33 -3.63
N CYS A 185 5.88 8.03 -3.30
CA CYS A 185 5.88 7.55 -1.92
C CYS A 185 7.24 7.71 -1.21
N GLY A 186 7.28 7.51 0.11
CA GLY A 186 8.48 7.65 0.93
C GLY A 186 9.64 6.76 0.47
N ALA A 187 9.40 5.49 0.09
CA ALA A 187 10.41 4.59 -0.45
C ALA A 187 10.92 5.05 -1.83
N GLY A 188 10.06 5.65 -2.65
CA GLY A 188 10.46 6.27 -3.91
C GLY A 188 11.40 7.45 -3.69
N ILE A 189 11.08 8.34 -2.76
CA ILE A 189 11.95 9.47 -2.37
C ILE A 189 13.26 8.96 -1.79
N THR A 190 13.21 7.95 -0.92
CA THR A 190 14.39 7.30 -0.33
C THR A 190 15.28 6.66 -1.39
N TRP A 191 14.68 6.09 -2.46
CA TRP A 191 15.43 5.58 -3.60
C TRP A 191 16.21 6.72 -4.29
N TYR A 192 15.59 7.86 -4.59
CA TYR A 192 16.25 9.03 -5.19
C TYR A 192 17.38 9.57 -4.32
N PHE A 193 17.12 9.72 -3.03
CA PHE A 193 18.10 10.18 -2.06
C PHE A 193 19.32 9.25 -2.02
N THR A 194 19.11 7.95 -1.88
CA THR A 194 20.22 6.98 -1.80
C THR A 194 20.97 6.83 -3.14
N HIS A 195 20.27 7.01 -4.28
CA HIS A 195 20.90 7.08 -5.60
C HIS A 195 21.84 8.28 -5.68
N GLU A 196 21.42 9.47 -5.28
CA GLU A 196 22.24 10.68 -5.29
C GLU A 196 23.45 10.53 -4.38
N VAL A 197 23.28 10.05 -3.15
CA VAL A 197 24.40 9.79 -2.22
C VAL A 197 25.41 8.81 -2.83
N ARG A 198 24.96 7.71 -3.46
CA ARG A 198 25.86 6.75 -4.10
C ARG A 198 26.58 7.34 -5.31
N SER A 199 25.96 8.27 -6.05
CA SER A 199 26.57 8.96 -7.18
C SER A 199 27.80 9.78 -6.76
N MET A 200 27.80 10.29 -5.52
CA MET A 200 28.90 11.07 -4.93
C MET A 200 30.07 10.22 -4.39
N CYS A 201 29.93 8.88 -4.41
CA CYS A 201 30.94 7.96 -3.88
C CYS A 201 31.96 7.55 -4.98
N ASP A 202 33.01 8.31 -5.20
CA ASP A 202 34.04 8.06 -6.23
C ASP A 202 34.74 6.70 -6.08
N TRP A 203 34.79 6.15 -4.85
CA TRP A 203 35.39 4.84 -4.57
C TRP A 203 34.48 3.66 -4.96
N MET A 204 33.22 3.91 -5.25
CA MET A 204 32.25 2.88 -5.66
C MET A 204 32.27 2.73 -7.18
N SER A 205 32.49 1.52 -7.68
CA SER A 205 32.47 1.26 -9.11
C SER A 205 31.05 1.42 -9.70
N ASP A 206 30.97 1.76 -10.99
CA ASP A 206 29.68 1.88 -11.70
C ASP A 206 28.85 0.60 -11.61
N LYS A 207 29.49 -0.58 -11.67
CA LYS A 207 28.82 -1.88 -11.51
C LYS A 207 28.18 -2.03 -10.12
N GLN A 208 28.87 -1.58 -9.07
CA GLN A 208 28.33 -1.63 -7.71
C GLN A 208 27.19 -0.65 -7.55
N ARG A 209 27.34 0.60 -8.01
CA ARG A 209 26.26 1.60 -8.02
C ARG A 209 25.02 1.08 -8.73
N TRP A 210 25.22 0.59 -9.96
CA TRP A 210 24.13 -0.01 -10.74
C TRP A 210 23.42 -1.15 -9.99
N TYR A 211 24.18 -2.12 -9.45
CA TYR A 211 23.58 -3.25 -8.73
C TYR A 211 22.75 -2.80 -7.52
N LEU A 212 23.27 -1.86 -6.72
CA LEU A 212 22.57 -1.34 -5.55
C LEU A 212 21.32 -0.55 -5.94
N ASP A 213 21.36 0.17 -7.07
CA ASP A 213 20.18 0.83 -7.62
C ASP A 213 19.10 -0.18 -8.01
N GLN A 214 19.49 -1.30 -8.66
CA GLN A 214 18.51 -2.33 -9.01
C GLN A 214 17.86 -2.96 -7.77
N ILE A 215 18.61 -3.14 -6.69
CA ILE A 215 18.03 -3.62 -5.42
C ILE A 215 17.15 -2.55 -4.76
N ALA A 216 17.56 -1.29 -4.79
CA ALA A 216 16.78 -0.19 -4.27
C ALA A 216 15.43 0.00 -5.02
N TYR A 217 15.40 -0.24 -6.34
CA TYR A 217 14.16 -0.29 -7.11
C TYR A 217 13.16 -1.32 -6.58
N ILE A 218 13.64 -2.48 -6.08
CA ILE A 218 12.75 -3.50 -5.51
C ILE A 218 12.06 -2.96 -4.26
N GLY A 219 12.81 -2.33 -3.34
CA GLY A 219 12.23 -1.69 -2.15
C GLY A 219 11.27 -0.56 -2.53
N ALA A 220 11.68 0.36 -3.43
CA ALA A 220 10.81 1.42 -3.91
C ALA A 220 9.51 0.87 -4.57
N THR A 221 9.58 -0.30 -5.24
CA THR A 221 8.40 -0.96 -5.80
C THR A 221 7.47 -1.50 -4.74
N PHE A 222 8.01 -2.13 -3.68
CA PHE A 222 7.20 -2.62 -2.57
C PHE A 222 6.51 -1.47 -1.83
N GLY A 223 7.23 -0.37 -1.54
CA GLY A 223 6.66 0.83 -0.94
C GLY A 223 5.58 1.44 -1.84
N THR A 224 5.88 1.73 -3.10
CA THR A 224 4.93 2.34 -4.06
C THR A 224 3.62 1.55 -4.19
N VAL A 225 3.70 0.22 -4.30
CA VAL A 225 2.50 -0.62 -4.39
C VAL A 225 1.83 -0.79 -3.03
N GLY A 226 2.63 -0.87 -1.94
CA GLY A 226 2.14 -1.07 -0.58
C GLY A 226 1.40 0.12 0.00
N ASP A 227 1.82 1.32 -0.38
CA ASP A 227 1.19 2.60 0.00
C ASP A 227 0.01 2.98 -0.93
N VAL A 228 -0.21 2.19 -1.98
CA VAL A 228 -1.35 2.33 -2.90
C VAL A 228 -1.35 3.68 -3.64
N VAL A 229 -0.19 4.25 -3.91
CA VAL A 229 -0.08 5.47 -4.74
C VAL A 229 -0.31 5.17 -6.23
N ASP A 230 -0.77 6.15 -6.97
CA ASP A 230 -1.14 6.01 -8.39
C ASP A 230 0.04 5.50 -9.25
N LEU A 231 -0.18 4.43 -10.00
CA LEU A 231 0.81 3.83 -10.91
C LEU A 231 0.87 4.60 -12.24
N LYS A 232 1.19 5.89 -12.12
CA LYS A 232 1.39 6.84 -13.21
C LYS A 232 2.83 7.32 -13.21
N ASP A 233 3.26 7.90 -14.31
CA ASP A 233 4.53 8.59 -14.45
C ASP A 233 5.70 7.88 -13.75
N ASP A 234 6.35 8.50 -12.77
CA ASP A 234 7.54 7.95 -12.12
C ASP A 234 7.24 6.71 -11.27
N ASN A 235 6.10 6.67 -10.58
CA ASN A 235 5.67 5.48 -9.84
C ASN A 235 5.56 4.27 -10.76
N ARG A 236 4.96 4.45 -11.93
CA ARG A 236 4.87 3.40 -12.94
C ARG A 236 6.24 2.94 -13.41
N ARG A 237 7.17 3.87 -13.67
CA ARG A 237 8.56 3.58 -14.07
C ARG A 237 9.28 2.78 -12.97
N ILE A 238 9.17 3.20 -11.72
CA ILE A 238 9.76 2.53 -10.57
C ILE A 238 9.24 1.09 -10.48
N VAL A 239 7.92 0.92 -10.52
CA VAL A 239 7.29 -0.42 -10.39
C VAL A 239 7.64 -1.32 -11.57
N LYS A 240 7.63 -0.83 -12.82
CA LYS A 240 8.09 -1.60 -13.99
C LYS A 240 9.53 -2.10 -13.82
N GLN A 241 10.42 -1.22 -13.36
CA GLN A 241 11.83 -1.60 -13.17
C GLN A 241 12.01 -2.61 -12.03
N GLY A 242 11.34 -2.40 -10.90
CA GLY A 242 11.43 -3.33 -9.77
C GLY A 242 10.85 -4.70 -10.07
N LEU A 243 9.69 -4.77 -10.75
CA LEU A 243 9.12 -6.04 -11.22
C LEU A 243 10.06 -6.75 -12.20
N ALA A 244 10.65 -6.02 -13.15
CA ALA A 244 11.63 -6.59 -14.07
C ALA A 244 12.86 -7.15 -13.34
N ASN A 245 13.30 -6.50 -12.26
CA ASN A 245 14.41 -6.97 -11.43
C ASN A 245 14.05 -8.23 -10.64
N LEU A 246 12.90 -8.23 -9.97
CA LEU A 246 12.38 -9.40 -9.24
C LEU A 246 12.25 -10.62 -10.17
N ASN A 247 11.66 -10.44 -11.34
CA ASN A 247 11.43 -11.50 -12.33
C ASN A 247 12.74 -11.99 -13.01
N LYS A 248 13.84 -11.23 -12.91
CA LYS A 248 15.20 -11.69 -13.24
C LYS A 248 15.92 -12.39 -12.07
N GLY A 249 15.24 -12.63 -10.96
CA GLY A 249 15.79 -13.26 -9.76
C GLY A 249 16.72 -12.36 -8.95
N MET A 250 16.67 -11.04 -9.17
CA MET A 250 17.40 -10.08 -8.32
C MET A 250 16.72 -9.94 -6.96
N GLY A 251 17.45 -9.45 -5.98
CA GLY A 251 17.01 -9.29 -4.61
C GLY A 251 17.91 -10.01 -3.62
N THR A 252 17.72 -9.73 -2.35
CA THR A 252 18.40 -10.41 -1.24
C THR A 252 17.94 -11.85 -1.10
N SER A 253 18.66 -12.64 -0.31
CA SER A 253 18.19 -14.01 0.03
C SER A 253 16.83 -13.99 0.72
N GLY A 254 16.55 -12.97 1.56
CA GLY A 254 15.26 -12.79 2.23
C GLY A 254 14.11 -12.60 1.25
N ILE A 255 14.26 -11.67 0.31
CA ILE A 255 13.25 -11.40 -0.71
C ILE A 255 13.01 -12.63 -1.58
N ARG A 256 14.07 -13.26 -2.08
CA ARG A 256 13.95 -14.48 -2.93
C ARG A 256 13.28 -15.64 -2.18
N GLN A 257 13.60 -15.84 -0.90
CA GLN A 257 12.98 -16.89 -0.10
C GLN A 257 11.50 -16.62 0.18
N LEU A 258 11.13 -15.34 0.40
CA LEU A 258 9.73 -14.96 0.56
C LEU A 258 8.94 -15.26 -0.73
N MET A 259 9.45 -14.84 -1.89
CA MET A 259 8.82 -15.14 -3.19
C MET A 259 8.69 -16.65 -3.43
N TYR A 260 9.74 -17.41 -3.13
CA TYR A 260 9.72 -18.88 -3.26
C TYR A 260 8.62 -19.54 -2.40
N LYS A 261 8.49 -19.10 -1.14
CA LYS A 261 7.46 -19.62 -0.22
C LYS A 261 6.04 -19.24 -0.64
N LEU A 262 5.89 -18.15 -1.34
CA LEU A 262 4.61 -17.68 -1.90
C LEU A 262 4.33 -18.27 -3.28
N TYR A 263 5.21 -19.11 -3.82
CA TYR A 263 5.11 -19.69 -5.16
C TYR A 263 5.05 -18.65 -6.29
N LEU A 264 5.73 -17.53 -6.12
CA LEU A 264 5.78 -16.43 -7.09
C LEU A 264 6.96 -16.64 -8.05
N ASN A 265 6.69 -17.16 -9.25
CA ASN A 265 7.68 -17.34 -10.31
C ASN A 265 7.77 -16.11 -11.22
N ASN A 266 6.63 -15.47 -11.49
CA ASN A 266 6.53 -14.21 -12.21
C ASN A 266 5.69 -13.24 -11.37
N VAL A 267 6.35 -12.26 -10.75
CA VAL A 267 5.74 -11.34 -9.80
C VAL A 267 5.08 -10.20 -10.55
N SER A 268 3.82 -9.92 -10.25
CA SER A 268 3.06 -8.76 -10.70
C SER A 268 2.90 -7.72 -9.57
N SER A 269 2.44 -6.52 -9.89
CA SER A 269 2.05 -5.51 -8.90
C SER A 269 0.91 -6.00 -7.99
N MET A 270 0.00 -6.80 -8.55
CA MET A 270 -1.09 -7.41 -7.78
C MET A 270 -0.56 -8.38 -6.72
N ASP A 271 0.46 -9.20 -7.05
CA ASP A 271 1.10 -10.09 -6.07
C ASP A 271 1.78 -9.30 -4.95
N ILE A 272 2.40 -8.18 -5.27
CA ILE A 272 2.97 -7.29 -4.26
C ILE A 272 1.85 -6.77 -3.35
N GLY A 273 0.79 -6.19 -3.91
CA GLY A 273 -0.30 -5.58 -3.15
C GLY A 273 -1.10 -6.58 -2.29
N PHE A 274 -1.35 -7.81 -2.79
CA PHE A 274 -2.22 -8.78 -2.12
C PHE A 274 -1.49 -9.90 -1.36
N LEU A 275 -0.20 -10.15 -1.65
CA LEU A 275 0.55 -11.22 -1.00
C LEU A 275 1.76 -10.71 -0.22
N ILE A 276 2.63 -9.86 -0.81
CA ILE A 276 3.88 -9.41 -0.19
C ILE A 276 3.62 -8.29 0.82
N SER A 277 3.03 -7.16 0.42
CA SER A 277 2.75 -6.02 1.31
C SER A 277 1.90 -6.38 2.53
N PRO A 278 0.87 -7.25 2.44
CA PRO A 278 0.15 -7.73 3.61
C PRO A 278 1.01 -8.51 4.62
N ILE A 279 2.07 -9.20 4.19
CA ILE A 279 3.01 -9.89 5.09
C ILE A 279 3.91 -8.87 5.78
N ILE A 280 4.42 -7.88 5.04
CA ILE A 280 5.23 -6.79 5.60
C ILE A 280 4.40 -6.04 6.65
N ASN A 281 3.22 -5.58 6.29
CA ASN A 281 2.32 -4.83 7.16
C ASN A 281 1.83 -5.62 8.39
N ALA A 282 1.63 -6.95 8.27
CA ALA A 282 1.11 -7.76 9.37
C ALA A 282 2.05 -7.77 10.57
N SER A 283 3.37 -7.77 10.31
CA SER A 283 4.38 -7.74 11.36
C SER A 283 4.26 -6.47 12.22
N GLY A 284 4.21 -5.28 11.61
CA GLY A 284 4.02 -4.02 12.33
C GLY A 284 2.61 -3.83 12.95
N ARG A 285 1.60 -4.60 12.48
CA ARG A 285 0.23 -4.54 13.05
C ARG A 285 0.05 -5.39 14.29
N LEU A 286 0.74 -6.52 14.41
CA LEU A 286 0.56 -7.47 15.51
C LEU A 286 1.72 -7.51 16.49
N GLU A 287 2.89 -7.04 16.12
CA GLU A 287 4.10 -7.08 16.94
C GLU A 287 4.74 -5.69 17.01
N ASP A 288 5.09 -5.24 18.19
CA ASP A 288 5.64 -3.89 18.40
C ASP A 288 6.98 -3.68 17.68
N THR A 289 7.84 -4.71 17.69
CA THR A 289 9.12 -4.69 16.96
C THR A 289 9.03 -5.28 15.55
N GLY A 290 7.83 -5.57 15.07
CA GLY A 290 7.58 -6.33 13.85
C GLY A 290 8.11 -5.65 12.58
N ALA A 291 7.98 -4.33 12.49
CA ALA A 291 8.49 -3.55 11.35
C ALA A 291 10.01 -3.65 11.23
N ASN A 292 10.74 -3.53 12.35
CA ASN A 292 12.20 -3.70 12.37
C ASN A 292 12.62 -5.11 11.98
N ARG A 293 11.85 -6.10 12.41
CA ARG A 293 12.13 -7.52 12.15
C ARG A 293 11.92 -7.89 10.69
N ILE A 294 10.83 -7.44 10.07
CA ILE A 294 10.57 -7.70 8.65
C ILE A 294 11.56 -6.94 7.75
N ALA A 295 11.95 -5.71 8.09
CA ALA A 295 13.01 -4.99 7.38
C ALA A 295 14.35 -5.73 7.44
N ALA A 296 14.70 -6.30 8.60
CA ALA A 296 15.90 -7.13 8.75
C ALA A 296 15.83 -8.39 7.86
N LEU A 297 14.67 -9.04 7.77
CA LEU A 297 14.45 -10.17 6.85
C LEU A 297 14.68 -9.75 5.40
N LEU A 298 14.13 -8.62 4.96
CA LEU A 298 14.33 -8.11 3.61
C LEU A 298 15.83 -7.80 3.34
N CYS A 299 16.59 -7.38 4.35
CA CYS A 299 18.04 -7.10 4.25
C CYS A 299 18.93 -8.36 4.31
N THR A 300 18.38 -9.56 4.56
CA THR A 300 19.17 -10.74 4.86
C THR A 300 19.75 -11.39 3.60
N ASP A 301 21.10 -11.60 3.62
CA ASP A 301 21.80 -12.51 2.73
C ASP A 301 22.30 -13.72 3.52
N ALA A 302 21.87 -14.90 3.13
CA ALA A 302 22.25 -16.16 3.77
C ALA A 302 23.32 -16.89 2.95
N ASN A 303 24.57 -16.88 3.46
CA ASN A 303 25.74 -17.40 2.74
C ASN A 303 26.15 -18.83 3.20
N ASP A 304 25.60 -19.32 4.30
CA ASP A 304 25.86 -20.66 4.84
C ASP A 304 24.55 -21.36 5.25
N GLU A 305 24.63 -22.64 5.61
CA GLU A 305 23.46 -23.46 5.89
C GLU A 305 22.73 -23.05 7.18
N ASP A 306 23.44 -22.53 8.18
CA ASP A 306 22.81 -22.09 9.43
C ASP A 306 22.07 -20.75 9.21
N ALA A 307 22.66 -19.84 8.46
CA ALA A 307 22.01 -18.59 8.03
C ALA A 307 20.78 -18.87 7.17
N LYS A 308 20.82 -19.87 6.27
CA LYS A 308 19.65 -20.28 5.48
C LYS A 308 18.52 -20.84 6.36
N LYS A 309 18.86 -21.72 7.35
CA LYS A 309 17.85 -22.25 8.27
C LYS A 309 17.17 -21.14 9.07
N ALA A 310 17.95 -20.19 9.59
CA ALA A 310 17.44 -19.06 10.32
C ALA A 310 16.53 -18.19 9.43
N LEU A 311 16.95 -17.91 8.19
CA LEU A 311 16.15 -17.19 7.20
C LEU A 311 14.82 -17.90 6.90
N TYR A 312 14.84 -19.21 6.67
CA TYR A 312 13.62 -19.98 6.38
C TYR A 312 12.62 -19.93 7.53
N ALA A 313 13.11 -20.07 8.76
CA ALA A 313 12.27 -19.94 9.95
C ALA A 313 11.65 -18.54 10.08
N GLU A 314 12.41 -17.50 9.74
CA GLU A 314 11.93 -16.13 9.81
C GLU A 314 10.89 -15.81 8.72
N VAL A 315 11.08 -16.32 7.50
CA VAL A 315 10.06 -16.22 6.44
C VAL A 315 8.78 -16.96 6.81
N ASP A 316 8.89 -18.19 7.33
CA ASP A 316 7.72 -18.96 7.78
C ASP A 316 6.98 -18.22 8.90
N ARG A 317 7.70 -17.64 9.87
CA ARG A 317 7.12 -16.80 10.92
C ARG A 317 6.36 -15.61 10.35
N ALA A 318 6.95 -14.85 9.41
CA ALA A 318 6.31 -13.68 8.82
C ALA A 318 5.00 -14.04 8.11
N ILE A 319 5.00 -15.17 7.37
CA ILE A 319 3.80 -15.71 6.74
C ILE A 319 2.74 -16.10 7.78
N ASP A 320 3.14 -16.74 8.88
CA ASP A 320 2.21 -17.16 9.94
C ASP A 320 1.64 -15.98 10.72
N VAL A 321 2.42 -14.91 10.94
CA VAL A 321 1.91 -13.64 11.51
C VAL A 321 0.80 -13.07 10.61
N ASN A 322 0.99 -13.08 9.28
CA ASN A 322 -0.04 -12.62 8.35
C ASN A 322 -1.28 -13.54 8.35
N LYS A 323 -1.12 -14.87 8.45
CA LYS A 323 -2.26 -15.79 8.63
C LYS A 323 -3.03 -15.47 9.91
N LYS A 324 -2.32 -15.26 11.02
CA LYS A 324 -2.93 -14.86 12.29
C LYS A 324 -3.69 -13.54 12.15
N ARG A 325 -3.08 -12.51 11.53
CA ARG A 325 -3.75 -11.24 11.25
C ARG A 325 -5.04 -11.43 10.45
N LYS A 326 -5.01 -12.26 9.37
CA LYS A 326 -6.20 -12.58 8.56
C LYS A 326 -7.31 -13.23 9.39
N ALA A 327 -6.96 -14.23 10.22
CA ALA A 327 -7.92 -14.90 11.11
C ALA A 327 -8.55 -13.92 12.11
N MET A 328 -7.74 -13.13 12.81
CA MET A 328 -8.22 -12.11 13.74
C MET A 328 -9.12 -11.06 13.07
N THR A 329 -8.77 -10.62 11.85
CA THR A 329 -9.61 -9.68 11.09
C THR A 329 -10.96 -10.32 10.75
N LYS A 330 -10.97 -11.57 10.27
CA LYS A 330 -12.21 -12.30 9.95
C LYS A 330 -13.12 -12.44 11.17
N GLU A 331 -12.57 -12.90 12.29
CA GLU A 331 -13.33 -13.05 13.55
C GLU A 331 -13.89 -11.72 14.04
N SER A 332 -13.12 -10.62 13.95
CA SER A 332 -13.59 -9.29 14.32
C SER A 332 -14.71 -8.81 13.39
N VAL A 333 -14.57 -9.00 12.06
CA VAL A 333 -15.62 -8.67 11.10
C VAL A 333 -16.91 -9.43 11.40
N GLU A 334 -16.82 -10.73 11.66
CA GLU A 334 -17.99 -11.55 12.00
C GLU A 334 -18.74 -11.01 13.23
N ARG A 335 -18.01 -10.72 14.33
CA ARG A 335 -18.62 -10.14 15.55
C ARG A 335 -19.25 -8.76 15.32
N VAL A 336 -18.51 -7.88 14.62
CA VAL A 336 -18.97 -6.52 14.35
C VAL A 336 -20.20 -6.51 13.45
N VAL A 337 -20.21 -7.34 12.41
CA VAL A 337 -21.35 -7.49 11.49
C VAL A 337 -22.56 -8.04 12.22
N GLU A 338 -22.42 -9.12 13.01
CA GLU A 338 -23.51 -9.70 13.78
C GLU A 338 -24.14 -8.67 14.73
N ASN A 339 -23.30 -7.91 15.46
CA ASN A 339 -23.76 -6.87 16.36
C ASN A 339 -24.46 -5.71 15.61
N TYR A 340 -23.87 -5.25 14.50
CA TYR A 340 -24.42 -4.17 13.68
C TYR A 340 -25.78 -4.54 13.09
N GLU A 341 -25.92 -5.74 12.52
CA GLU A 341 -27.17 -6.22 11.92
C GLU A 341 -28.24 -6.46 12.99
N ALA A 342 -27.87 -6.97 14.19
CA ALA A 342 -28.80 -7.15 15.32
C ALA A 342 -29.38 -5.82 15.84
N ASN A 343 -28.64 -4.72 15.70
CA ASN A 343 -29.06 -3.37 16.10
C ASN A 343 -29.76 -2.57 14.98
N GLY A 344 -30.16 -3.23 13.89
CA GLY A 344 -30.93 -2.61 12.80
C GLY A 344 -30.15 -2.33 11.51
N GLY A 345 -28.83 -2.25 11.55
CA GLY A 345 -27.93 -2.32 10.41
C GLY A 345 -28.15 -1.33 9.26
N ASN A 346 -28.65 -0.12 9.52
CA ASN A 346 -29.06 0.82 8.46
C ASN A 346 -28.56 2.26 8.61
N ASP A 347 -27.53 2.47 9.42
CA ASP A 347 -26.99 3.81 9.68
C ASP A 347 -26.28 4.38 8.44
N PRO A 348 -26.37 5.70 8.16
CA PRO A 348 -25.61 6.37 7.13
C PRO A 348 -24.09 6.26 7.33
N PHE A 349 -23.63 6.22 8.59
CA PHE A 349 -22.25 6.02 9.00
C PHE A 349 -22.17 4.87 10.01
N ILE A 350 -21.36 3.86 9.74
CA ILE A 350 -21.22 2.68 10.59
C ILE A 350 -20.22 2.98 11.71
N VAL A 351 -20.68 2.99 12.98
CA VAL A 351 -19.82 3.12 14.15
C VAL A 351 -19.88 1.82 14.95
N CYS A 352 -18.74 1.19 15.16
CA CYS A 352 -18.66 -0.09 15.87
C CYS A 352 -17.51 -0.10 16.88
N TYR A 353 -17.68 -0.88 17.96
CA TYR A 353 -16.64 -1.18 18.93
C TYR A 353 -16.51 -2.70 19.09
N ASP A 354 -15.28 -3.21 19.05
CA ASP A 354 -14.97 -4.62 19.31
C ASP A 354 -13.92 -4.71 20.43
N GLU A 355 -14.36 -5.09 21.62
CA GLU A 355 -13.50 -5.20 22.80
C GLU A 355 -12.44 -6.33 22.71
N TYR A 356 -12.65 -7.29 21.79
CA TYR A 356 -11.77 -8.45 21.62
C TYR A 356 -10.74 -8.27 20.51
N THR A 357 -10.76 -7.13 19.81
CA THR A 357 -9.82 -6.84 18.74
C THR A 357 -8.70 -5.92 19.19
N VAL A 358 -7.65 -5.82 18.37
CA VAL A 358 -6.52 -4.94 18.61
C VAL A 358 -6.55 -3.74 17.66
N SER A 359 -6.07 -2.58 18.13
CA SER A 359 -6.07 -1.34 17.34
C SER A 359 -5.30 -1.45 16.01
N GLY A 360 -4.37 -2.40 15.89
CA GLY A 360 -3.61 -2.64 14.65
C GLY A 360 -4.43 -3.16 13.47
N ILE A 361 -5.62 -3.74 13.70
CA ILE A 361 -6.45 -4.32 12.62
C ILE A 361 -7.80 -3.63 12.43
N VAL A 362 -8.21 -2.70 13.29
CA VAL A 362 -9.53 -2.04 13.19
C VAL A 362 -9.76 -1.35 11.83
N GLY A 363 -8.70 -0.80 11.21
CA GLY A 363 -8.80 -0.21 9.88
C GLY A 363 -9.08 -1.24 8.77
N LEU A 364 -8.66 -2.51 8.95
CA LEU A 364 -9.00 -3.59 8.04
C LEU A 364 -10.47 -4.01 8.21
N VAL A 365 -10.94 -4.06 9.46
CA VAL A 365 -12.36 -4.32 9.76
C VAL A 365 -13.24 -3.21 9.18
N ALA A 366 -12.87 -1.94 9.35
CA ALA A 366 -13.58 -0.81 8.75
C ALA A 366 -13.64 -0.92 7.21
N SER A 367 -12.53 -1.31 6.55
CA SER A 367 -12.52 -1.54 5.10
C SER A 367 -13.51 -2.62 4.66
N GLU A 368 -13.62 -3.73 5.40
CA GLU A 368 -14.57 -4.79 5.11
C GLU A 368 -16.03 -4.33 5.28
N LEU A 369 -16.31 -3.50 6.29
CA LEU A 369 -17.64 -2.92 6.46
C LEU A 369 -18.00 -1.98 5.30
N VAL A 370 -17.05 -1.12 4.87
CA VAL A 370 -17.23 -0.25 3.71
C VAL A 370 -17.52 -1.05 2.45
N ASN A 371 -16.75 -2.11 2.20
CA ASN A 371 -16.94 -2.99 1.04
C ASN A 371 -18.31 -3.69 1.07
N ARG A 372 -18.78 -4.10 2.25
CA ARG A 372 -20.03 -4.83 2.42
C ARG A 372 -21.28 -3.95 2.34
N TYR A 373 -21.22 -2.77 2.95
CA TYR A 373 -22.39 -1.91 3.12
C TYR A 373 -22.38 -0.65 2.22
N HIS A 374 -21.25 -0.38 1.55
CA HIS A 374 -21.05 0.82 0.72
C HIS A 374 -21.34 2.13 1.47
N ARG A 375 -20.90 2.20 2.73
CA ARG A 375 -21.06 3.34 3.64
C ARG A 375 -19.76 3.58 4.40
N PRO A 376 -19.49 4.84 4.82
CA PRO A 376 -18.33 5.09 5.68
C PRO A 376 -18.45 4.32 6.99
N ALA A 377 -17.33 3.84 7.50
CA ALA A 377 -17.26 3.05 8.72
C ALA A 377 -16.08 3.47 9.60
N LEU A 378 -16.29 3.51 10.91
CA LEU A 378 -15.28 3.73 11.93
C LEU A 378 -15.39 2.63 12.99
N VAL A 379 -14.32 1.84 13.13
CA VAL A 379 -14.27 0.73 14.08
C VAL A 379 -13.28 1.05 15.19
N PHE A 380 -13.73 0.93 16.44
CA PHE A 380 -12.94 1.15 17.64
C PHE A 380 -12.53 -0.15 18.33
N ALA A 381 -11.39 -0.11 19.02
CA ALA A 381 -10.87 -1.16 19.89
C ALA A 381 -10.31 -0.53 21.18
N PRO A 382 -10.04 -1.33 22.24
CA PRO A 382 -9.35 -0.85 23.43
C PRO A 382 -8.01 -0.17 23.08
N SER A 383 -7.68 0.93 23.77
CA SER A 383 -6.42 1.66 23.55
C SER A 383 -5.19 0.86 24.01
N GLY A 384 -5.41 -0.19 24.80
CA GLY A 384 -4.36 -0.95 25.49
C GLY A 384 -3.87 -0.29 26.79
N LYS A 385 -4.51 0.82 27.19
CA LYS A 385 -4.32 1.50 28.48
C LYS A 385 -5.62 1.43 29.26
N ASP A 386 -5.54 1.34 30.57
CA ASP A 386 -6.71 1.30 31.48
C ASP A 386 -7.17 2.74 31.79
N ASP A 387 -7.48 3.52 30.74
CA ASP A 387 -7.84 4.93 30.82
C ASP A 387 -9.24 5.25 30.28
N GLY A 388 -10.03 4.23 29.92
CA GLY A 388 -11.36 4.37 29.32
C GLY A 388 -11.35 4.92 27.88
N VAL A 389 -10.17 5.14 27.31
CA VAL A 389 -10.02 5.62 25.93
C VAL A 389 -10.04 4.44 24.97
N ILE A 390 -10.83 4.55 23.91
CA ILE A 390 -10.83 3.61 22.79
C ILE A 390 -10.23 4.28 21.54
N LYS A 391 -9.53 3.50 20.72
CA LYS A 391 -8.89 3.94 19.48
C LYS A 391 -9.57 3.31 18.28
N GLY A 392 -9.87 4.12 17.29
CA GLY A 392 -10.54 3.70 16.06
C GLY A 392 -9.79 4.07 14.79
N SER A 393 -10.14 3.38 13.75
CA SER A 393 -9.73 3.72 12.38
C SER A 393 -10.94 3.64 11.47
N GLY A 394 -11.13 4.69 10.67
CA GLY A 394 -12.24 4.82 9.73
C GLY A 394 -11.81 4.70 8.28
N ARG A 395 -12.77 4.30 7.48
CA ARG A 395 -12.69 4.27 6.02
C ARG A 395 -13.94 4.87 5.44
N SER A 396 -13.82 5.48 4.26
CA SER A 396 -14.93 6.14 3.60
C SER A 396 -15.22 5.56 2.21
N VAL A 397 -16.27 6.09 1.61
CA VAL A 397 -16.68 5.83 0.23
C VAL A 397 -16.49 7.09 -0.60
N GLU A 398 -16.39 6.94 -1.91
CA GLU A 398 -16.32 8.09 -2.83
C GLU A 398 -17.51 9.04 -2.60
N GLY A 399 -17.22 10.33 -2.56
CA GLY A 399 -18.21 11.38 -2.32
C GLY A 399 -18.46 11.73 -0.85
N ILE A 400 -17.86 11.02 0.12
CA ILE A 400 -17.95 11.36 1.56
C ILE A 400 -16.54 11.54 2.13
N GLY A 401 -16.19 12.78 2.51
CA GLY A 401 -14.96 13.08 3.25
C GLY A 401 -15.11 12.74 4.74
N ILE A 402 -14.51 11.63 5.20
CA ILE A 402 -14.62 11.22 6.61
C ILE A 402 -14.01 12.25 7.57
N LYS A 403 -12.90 12.91 7.14
CA LYS A 403 -12.26 13.96 7.94
C LYS A 403 -13.20 15.15 8.19
N ASP A 404 -13.91 15.61 7.14
CA ASP A 404 -14.86 16.72 7.22
C ASP A 404 -16.06 16.41 8.13
N LEU A 405 -16.46 15.13 8.19
CA LEU A 405 -17.49 14.69 9.14
C LEU A 405 -16.99 14.71 10.58
N LEU A 406 -15.76 14.23 10.82
CA LEU A 406 -15.15 14.26 12.16
C LEU A 406 -14.96 15.69 12.67
N ASP A 407 -14.63 16.64 11.83
CA ASP A 407 -14.51 18.06 12.20
C ASP A 407 -15.81 18.62 12.76
N GLN A 408 -16.97 18.15 12.27
CA GLN A 408 -18.29 18.59 12.74
C GLN A 408 -18.70 17.99 14.10
N VAL A 409 -18.06 16.87 14.50
CA VAL A 409 -18.39 16.15 15.75
C VAL A 409 -17.19 16.04 16.69
N GLN A 410 -16.18 16.88 16.51
CA GLN A 410 -14.91 16.85 17.23
C GLN A 410 -15.04 16.93 18.76
N GLN A 411 -16.13 17.51 19.28
CA GLN A 411 -16.40 17.66 20.72
C GLN A 411 -16.52 16.32 21.45
N TYR A 412 -16.75 15.21 20.75
CA TYR A 412 -16.82 13.86 21.33
C TYR A 412 -15.47 13.15 21.30
N LEU A 413 -14.49 13.68 20.55
CA LEU A 413 -13.21 13.03 20.30
C LEU A 413 -12.11 13.58 21.21
N THR A 414 -11.21 12.70 21.67
CA THR A 414 -10.00 13.10 22.38
C THR A 414 -8.86 13.44 21.41
N THR A 415 -8.74 12.68 20.34
CA THR A 415 -7.82 12.94 19.23
C THR A 415 -8.43 12.41 17.94
N TYR A 416 -8.16 13.07 16.83
CA TYR A 416 -8.54 12.59 15.52
C TYR A 416 -7.65 13.21 14.43
N GLY A 417 -7.61 12.56 13.26
CA GLY A 417 -6.88 13.06 12.09
C GLY A 417 -7.02 12.09 10.92
N GLY A 418 -6.57 12.51 9.76
CA GLY A 418 -6.61 11.69 8.55
C GLY A 418 -6.95 12.48 7.30
N HIS A 419 -7.27 11.75 6.23
CA HIS A 419 -7.61 12.20 4.90
C HIS A 419 -9.08 11.95 4.58
N PRO A 420 -9.62 12.45 3.44
CA PRO A 420 -11.02 12.23 3.10
C PRO A 420 -11.48 10.76 3.09
N MET A 421 -10.60 9.83 2.72
CA MET A 421 -10.93 8.41 2.59
C MET A 421 -10.57 7.53 3.80
N ALA A 422 -9.72 8.03 4.73
CA ALA A 422 -9.26 7.26 5.88
C ALA A 422 -8.94 8.17 7.06
N CYS A 423 -9.30 7.74 8.27
CA CYS A 423 -9.02 8.50 9.49
C CYS A 423 -8.59 7.61 10.65
N GLY A 424 -7.96 8.24 11.64
CA GLY A 424 -7.80 7.74 12.99
C GLY A 424 -8.59 8.61 13.96
N ALA A 425 -9.20 8.02 14.98
CA ALA A 425 -9.91 8.75 16.03
C ALA A 425 -9.77 8.05 17.38
N SER A 426 -9.83 8.83 18.45
CA SER A 426 -9.89 8.30 19.83
C SER A 426 -10.98 9.03 20.59
N LEU A 427 -11.67 8.33 21.46
CA LEU A 427 -12.70 8.92 22.34
C LEU A 427 -12.79 8.15 23.65
N LEU A 428 -13.44 8.73 24.65
CA LEU A 428 -13.83 8.01 25.85
C LEU A 428 -14.98 7.06 25.52
N ILE A 429 -14.94 5.83 25.99
CA ILE A 429 -15.95 4.81 25.68
C ILE A 429 -17.38 5.28 26.04
N ASP A 430 -17.51 6.09 27.11
CA ASP A 430 -18.79 6.65 27.52
C ASP A 430 -19.40 7.63 26.48
N ASN A 431 -18.59 8.13 25.55
CA ASN A 431 -19.05 9.03 24.49
C ASN A 431 -19.43 8.28 23.20
N LEU A 432 -19.27 6.96 23.13
CA LEU A 432 -19.42 6.20 21.90
C LEU A 432 -20.81 6.34 21.27
N ASP A 433 -21.87 6.18 22.06
CA ASP A 433 -23.25 6.28 21.57
C ASP A 433 -23.56 7.70 21.11
N ALA A 434 -23.20 8.71 21.92
CA ALA A 434 -23.42 10.12 21.57
C ALA A 434 -22.64 10.55 20.32
N PHE A 435 -21.43 10.03 20.14
CA PHE A 435 -20.66 10.21 18.91
C PHE A 435 -21.36 9.56 17.72
N GLY A 436 -21.83 8.32 17.88
CA GLY A 436 -22.56 7.57 16.84
C GLY A 436 -23.80 8.33 16.35
N ASP A 437 -24.63 8.82 17.28
CA ASP A 437 -25.80 9.63 16.95
C ASP A 437 -25.42 10.92 16.22
N ALA A 438 -24.42 11.63 16.71
CA ALA A 438 -23.98 12.91 16.15
C ALA A 438 -23.41 12.75 14.73
N ILE A 439 -22.55 11.77 14.47
CA ILE A 439 -21.95 11.59 13.15
C ILE A 439 -22.98 11.11 12.12
N ASN A 440 -23.94 10.27 12.55
CA ASN A 440 -25.04 9.85 11.69
C ASN A 440 -25.97 11.01 11.32
N ALA A 441 -26.18 11.98 12.20
CA ALA A 441 -26.99 13.15 11.93
C ALA A 441 -26.39 14.09 10.87
N VAL A 442 -25.06 14.09 10.71
CA VAL A 442 -24.34 14.95 9.74
C VAL A 442 -23.90 14.21 8.48
N THR A 443 -24.01 12.88 8.45
CA THR A 443 -23.58 12.07 7.30
C THR A 443 -24.63 12.08 6.20
N PRO A 444 -24.29 12.47 4.96
CA PRO A 444 -25.22 12.42 3.85
C PRO A 444 -25.56 10.97 3.48
N VAL A 445 -26.84 10.72 3.16
CA VAL A 445 -27.27 9.44 2.62
C VAL A 445 -26.92 9.42 1.12
N LEU A 446 -26.01 8.53 0.73
CA LEU A 446 -25.70 8.33 -0.69
C LEU A 446 -26.79 7.47 -1.35
N ASP A 447 -27.23 7.90 -2.51
CA ASP A 447 -28.00 7.06 -3.42
C ASP A 447 -27.02 6.11 -4.13
N THR A 448 -26.76 4.95 -3.52
CA THR A 448 -25.88 3.94 -4.11
C THR A 448 -26.59 3.28 -5.28
N SER A 449 -26.24 3.66 -6.51
CA SER A 449 -26.74 2.95 -7.68
C SER A 449 -26.18 1.51 -7.67
N ASP A 450 -27.06 0.51 -7.70
CA ASP A 450 -26.74 -0.92 -7.81
C ASP A 450 -26.07 -1.29 -9.15
N ALA A 451 -25.25 -0.41 -9.72
CA ALA A 451 -24.63 -0.63 -11.01
C ALA A 451 -23.17 -1.08 -10.86
N ILE A 452 -22.82 -2.19 -11.48
CA ILE A 452 -21.43 -2.62 -11.63
C ILE A 452 -20.89 -2.05 -12.94
N MET A 453 -19.75 -1.36 -12.84
CA MET A 453 -19.11 -0.76 -14.00
C MET A 453 -18.17 -1.76 -14.68
N TYR A 454 -18.12 -1.73 -16.02
CA TYR A 454 -17.13 -2.48 -16.80
C TYR A 454 -16.47 -1.57 -17.85
N ASP A 455 -15.27 -1.96 -18.29
CA ASP A 455 -14.45 -1.12 -19.16
C ASP A 455 -14.54 -1.55 -20.65
N LEU A 456 -14.40 -2.84 -20.91
CA LEU A 456 -14.28 -3.40 -22.26
C LEU A 456 -15.24 -4.56 -22.48
N GLU A 457 -15.53 -4.85 -23.75
CA GLU A 457 -16.26 -6.04 -24.16
C GLU A 457 -15.37 -6.93 -25.04
N CYS A 458 -15.48 -8.23 -24.87
CA CYS A 458 -14.88 -9.21 -25.77
C CYS A 458 -15.69 -10.50 -25.78
N THR A 459 -15.49 -11.31 -26.79
CA THR A 459 -15.99 -12.67 -26.83
C THR A 459 -15.09 -13.61 -26.04
N TYR A 460 -15.60 -14.76 -25.63
CA TYR A 460 -14.78 -15.77 -24.94
C TYR A 460 -13.57 -16.21 -25.80
N ALA A 461 -13.74 -16.32 -27.13
CA ALA A 461 -12.66 -16.67 -28.03
C ALA A 461 -11.56 -15.61 -28.16
N GLU A 462 -11.89 -14.34 -27.91
CA GLU A 462 -10.93 -13.22 -27.93
C GLU A 462 -10.19 -13.01 -26.61
N ALA A 463 -10.61 -13.67 -25.54
CA ALA A 463 -10.10 -13.42 -24.18
C ALA A 463 -8.58 -13.55 -24.08
N ALA A 464 -7.99 -14.60 -24.65
CA ALA A 464 -6.53 -14.80 -24.64
C ALA A 464 -5.79 -13.68 -25.39
N THR A 465 -6.34 -13.19 -26.51
CA THR A 465 -5.77 -12.07 -27.29
C THR A 465 -5.87 -10.77 -26.50
N LYS A 466 -7.00 -10.52 -25.83
CA LYS A 466 -7.21 -9.35 -25.00
C LYS A 466 -6.31 -9.35 -23.76
N LEU A 467 -6.09 -10.51 -23.15
CA LEU A 467 -5.15 -10.65 -22.05
C LEU A 467 -3.70 -10.38 -22.50
N ALA A 468 -3.30 -10.91 -23.67
CA ALA A 468 -1.98 -10.62 -24.22
C ALA A 468 -1.78 -9.13 -24.57
N GLU A 469 -2.85 -8.43 -25.00
CA GLU A 469 -2.84 -6.96 -25.13
C GLU A 469 -2.70 -6.29 -23.76
N GLN A 470 -3.45 -6.74 -22.75
CA GLN A 470 -3.44 -6.19 -21.38
C GLN A 470 -2.05 -6.25 -20.75
N GLU A 471 -1.34 -7.36 -20.86
CA GLU A 471 -0.02 -7.54 -20.24
C GLU A 471 1.02 -6.53 -20.73
N GLN A 472 0.87 -6.01 -21.94
CA GLN A 472 1.79 -4.98 -22.46
C GLN A 472 1.69 -3.66 -21.69
N PHE A 473 0.60 -3.47 -20.93
CA PHE A 473 0.30 -2.25 -20.19
C PHE A 473 0.42 -2.41 -18.66
N GLU A 474 1.04 -3.48 -18.17
CA GLU A 474 1.41 -3.58 -16.77
C GLU A 474 2.43 -2.50 -16.35
N PRO A 475 2.49 -2.10 -15.08
CA PRO A 475 1.74 -2.61 -13.91
C PRO A 475 0.32 -2.04 -13.80
N TYR A 476 -0.57 -2.85 -13.22
CA TYR A 476 -1.92 -2.46 -12.81
C TYR A 476 -1.97 -2.24 -11.29
N GLY A 477 -2.84 -1.33 -10.83
CA GLY A 477 -3.03 -0.96 -9.43
C GLY A 477 -3.76 0.36 -9.28
N ALA A 478 -3.47 1.13 -8.25
CA ALA A 478 -4.03 2.47 -8.08
C ALA A 478 -3.74 3.34 -9.32
N GLY A 479 -4.65 4.19 -9.71
CA GLY A 479 -4.54 5.05 -10.89
C GLY A 479 -4.52 4.34 -12.25
N ASN A 480 -4.32 3.01 -12.28
CA ASN A 480 -4.39 2.16 -13.47
C ASN A 480 -4.97 0.80 -13.11
N PRO A 481 -6.29 0.71 -12.79
CA PRO A 481 -6.91 -0.55 -12.38
C PRO A 481 -6.91 -1.57 -13.52
N GLN A 482 -6.92 -2.85 -13.13
CA GLN A 482 -7.04 -3.95 -14.07
C GLN A 482 -8.37 -3.84 -14.84
N PRO A 483 -8.39 -4.02 -16.17
CA PRO A 483 -9.61 -3.92 -16.97
C PRO A 483 -10.68 -4.92 -16.52
N VAL A 484 -11.92 -4.46 -16.43
CA VAL A 484 -13.10 -5.30 -16.26
C VAL A 484 -13.74 -5.55 -17.61
N TYR A 485 -13.82 -6.81 -17.99
CA TYR A 485 -14.38 -7.24 -19.26
C TYR A 485 -15.81 -7.76 -19.09
N ARG A 486 -16.68 -7.37 -20.00
CA ARG A 486 -17.96 -8.03 -20.19
C ARG A 486 -17.81 -9.10 -21.28
N ILE A 487 -18.16 -10.35 -20.95
CA ILE A 487 -18.15 -11.48 -21.89
C ILE A 487 -19.54 -12.08 -21.90
N ASN A 488 -20.15 -12.13 -23.07
CA ASN A 488 -21.53 -12.61 -23.26
C ASN A 488 -21.56 -14.03 -23.82
N GLY A 489 -22.59 -14.79 -23.46
CA GLY A 489 -22.91 -16.09 -24.07
C GLY A 489 -21.84 -17.15 -23.79
N VAL A 490 -21.33 -17.24 -22.56
CA VAL A 490 -20.33 -18.23 -22.18
C VAL A 490 -21.01 -19.52 -21.75
N GLU A 491 -20.64 -20.64 -22.38
CA GLU A 491 -21.07 -21.96 -21.95
C GLU A 491 -20.20 -22.47 -20.81
N LEU A 492 -20.81 -22.71 -19.65
CA LEU A 492 -20.13 -23.22 -18.45
C LEU A 492 -20.12 -24.75 -18.44
N CYS A 493 -18.98 -25.30 -18.01
CA CYS A 493 -18.86 -26.73 -17.67
C CYS A 493 -19.47 -26.99 -16.29
N GLU A 494 -19.44 -28.27 -15.84
CA GLU A 494 -19.84 -28.61 -14.48
C GLU A 494 -19.00 -27.86 -13.44
N PRO A 495 -19.63 -27.28 -12.40
CA PRO A 495 -18.94 -26.53 -11.36
C PRO A 495 -18.10 -27.42 -10.44
N GLY A 496 -16.86 -27.03 -10.19
CA GLY A 496 -16.06 -27.49 -9.08
C GLY A 496 -16.16 -26.50 -7.90
N TYR A 497 -16.26 -27.01 -6.68
CA TYR A 497 -16.33 -26.17 -5.48
C TYR A 497 -15.00 -26.19 -4.74
N MET A 498 -14.57 -25.05 -4.24
CA MET A 498 -13.27 -24.86 -3.57
C MET A 498 -13.43 -24.03 -2.29
N GLY A 499 -12.38 -24.07 -1.45
CA GLY A 499 -12.37 -23.42 -0.14
C GLY A 499 -12.78 -24.37 0.98
N GLY A 500 -12.48 -24.01 2.23
CA GLY A 500 -12.78 -24.84 3.41
C GLY A 500 -14.27 -25.19 3.56
N ASP A 501 -15.14 -24.22 3.23
CA ASP A 501 -16.60 -24.34 3.26
C ASP A 501 -17.21 -24.52 1.87
N SER A 502 -16.37 -24.85 0.87
CA SER A 502 -16.79 -25.00 -0.53
C SER A 502 -17.52 -23.76 -1.08
N GLN A 503 -17.15 -22.58 -0.61
CA GLN A 503 -17.85 -21.32 -0.93
C GLN A 503 -17.49 -20.74 -2.30
N HIS A 504 -16.34 -21.11 -2.87
CA HIS A 504 -15.90 -20.65 -4.19
C HIS A 504 -16.33 -21.61 -5.29
N VAL A 505 -16.54 -21.08 -6.49
CA VAL A 505 -16.90 -21.88 -7.68
C VAL A 505 -15.80 -21.77 -8.72
N LYS A 506 -15.43 -22.91 -9.30
CA LYS A 506 -14.52 -23.00 -10.44
C LYS A 506 -15.19 -23.73 -11.59
N PHE A 507 -15.15 -23.14 -12.78
CA PHE A 507 -15.50 -23.83 -14.03
C PHE A 507 -14.22 -23.99 -14.85
N GLN A 508 -13.85 -25.22 -15.12
CA GLN A 508 -12.66 -25.54 -15.90
C GLN A 508 -13.04 -25.83 -17.33
N THR A 509 -12.68 -24.93 -18.23
CA THR A 509 -12.89 -25.09 -19.66
C THR A 509 -11.59 -25.54 -20.34
N LYS A 510 -11.64 -25.78 -21.65
CA LYS A 510 -10.45 -26.17 -22.41
C LYS A 510 -9.42 -25.04 -22.49
N ASP A 511 -9.88 -23.79 -22.54
CA ASP A 511 -9.05 -22.63 -22.89
C ASP A 511 -8.86 -21.66 -21.72
N ALA A 512 -9.68 -21.78 -20.64
CA ALA A 512 -9.61 -20.92 -19.47
C ALA A 512 -10.15 -21.60 -18.22
N ASP A 513 -9.66 -21.14 -17.06
CA ASP A 513 -10.23 -21.35 -15.74
C ASP A 513 -11.12 -20.15 -15.37
N ILE A 514 -12.38 -20.37 -15.06
CA ILE A 514 -13.32 -19.34 -14.61
C ILE A 514 -13.52 -19.52 -13.11
N LEU A 515 -13.15 -18.53 -12.30
CA LEU A 515 -13.21 -18.57 -10.84
C LEU A 515 -14.16 -17.51 -10.30
N TRP A 516 -15.08 -17.92 -9.44
CA TRP A 516 -15.93 -16.99 -8.70
C TRP A 516 -15.72 -17.18 -7.21
N PHE A 517 -14.92 -16.30 -6.60
CA PHE A 517 -14.69 -16.32 -5.17
C PHE A 517 -15.98 -15.95 -4.42
N ASP A 518 -16.31 -16.71 -3.38
CA ASP A 518 -17.55 -16.65 -2.58
C ASP A 518 -18.85 -16.71 -3.43
N GLY A 519 -18.74 -17.12 -4.70
CA GLY A 519 -19.81 -17.08 -5.68
C GLY A 519 -20.79 -18.26 -5.63
N ARG A 520 -20.56 -19.29 -4.79
CA ARG A 520 -21.42 -20.49 -4.78
C ARG A 520 -22.89 -20.16 -4.53
N LYS A 521 -23.20 -19.44 -3.46
CA LYS A 521 -24.59 -19.09 -3.15
C LYS A 521 -25.22 -18.23 -4.25
N ALA A 522 -24.45 -17.30 -4.81
CA ALA A 522 -24.92 -16.45 -5.91
C ALA A 522 -25.20 -17.29 -7.16
N TYR A 523 -24.32 -18.20 -7.54
CA TYR A 523 -24.50 -19.10 -8.68
C TYR A 523 -25.72 -20.03 -8.50
N GLU A 524 -25.89 -20.64 -7.31
CA GLU A 524 -27.06 -21.47 -6.99
C GLU A 524 -28.37 -20.67 -7.02
N ASN A 525 -28.36 -19.41 -6.51
CA ASN A 525 -29.51 -18.50 -6.56
C ASN A 525 -29.90 -18.08 -8.00
N LEU A 526 -28.95 -18.08 -8.93
CA LEU A 526 -29.23 -17.87 -10.36
C LEU A 526 -29.85 -19.11 -11.04
N GLY A 527 -30.03 -20.23 -10.31
CA GLY A 527 -30.54 -21.49 -10.84
C GLY A 527 -29.49 -22.33 -11.57
N SER A 528 -28.21 -22.09 -11.28
CA SER A 528 -27.07 -22.81 -11.87
C SER A 528 -27.10 -22.84 -13.42
N PRO A 529 -27.13 -21.67 -14.06
CA PRO A 529 -27.29 -21.58 -15.52
C PRO A 529 -26.07 -22.16 -16.24
N LYS A 530 -26.30 -22.80 -17.41
CA LYS A 530 -25.22 -23.31 -18.28
C LYS A 530 -24.71 -22.26 -19.26
N MET A 531 -25.57 -21.31 -19.65
CA MET A 531 -25.20 -20.19 -20.53
C MET A 531 -25.28 -18.89 -19.74
N VAL A 532 -24.19 -18.11 -19.74
CA VAL A 532 -24.08 -16.90 -18.90
C VAL A 532 -23.46 -15.74 -19.66
N ASP A 533 -23.86 -14.54 -19.25
CA ASP A 533 -23.07 -13.32 -19.41
C ASP A 533 -22.31 -13.07 -18.11
N MET A 534 -21.07 -12.62 -18.19
CA MET A 534 -20.25 -12.37 -17.00
C MET A 534 -19.39 -11.11 -17.11
N LEU A 535 -19.14 -10.50 -15.95
CA LEU A 535 -18.11 -9.49 -15.76
C LEU A 535 -16.90 -10.13 -15.10
N VAL A 536 -15.72 -9.98 -15.71
CA VAL A 536 -14.49 -10.63 -15.24
C VAL A 536 -13.30 -9.70 -15.31
N THR A 537 -12.32 -9.93 -14.43
CA THR A 537 -10.92 -9.59 -14.69
C THR A 537 -10.19 -10.81 -15.22
N MET A 538 -9.11 -10.60 -15.96
CA MET A 538 -8.33 -11.67 -16.56
C MET A 538 -6.86 -11.62 -16.15
N SER A 539 -6.26 -12.80 -15.95
CA SER A 539 -4.83 -12.97 -15.68
C SER A 539 -4.33 -14.29 -16.29
N TYR A 540 -3.03 -14.46 -16.39
CA TYR A 540 -2.45 -15.78 -16.64
C TYR A 540 -2.28 -16.54 -15.32
N HIS A 541 -2.58 -17.83 -15.36
CA HIS A 541 -2.29 -18.76 -14.28
C HIS A 541 -1.30 -19.82 -14.78
N GLU A 542 -0.15 -19.91 -14.11
CA GLU A 542 0.86 -20.92 -14.42
C GLU A 542 0.82 -22.03 -13.38
N PHE A 543 0.60 -23.26 -13.84
CA PHE A 543 0.64 -24.45 -13.01
C PHE A 543 1.32 -25.60 -13.75
N LYS A 544 2.40 -26.16 -13.18
CA LYS A 544 3.19 -27.27 -13.77
C LYS A 544 3.57 -27.02 -15.23
N ASP A 545 4.17 -25.86 -15.48
CA ASP A 545 4.61 -25.40 -16.81
C ASP A 545 3.48 -25.22 -17.85
N GLN A 546 2.23 -25.23 -17.42
CA GLN A 546 1.07 -24.90 -18.26
C GLN A 546 0.55 -23.51 -17.90
N VAL A 547 0.48 -22.65 -18.90
CA VAL A 547 -0.09 -21.30 -18.78
C VAL A 547 -1.51 -21.33 -19.32
N THR A 548 -2.48 -20.96 -18.49
CA THR A 548 -3.88 -20.87 -18.83
C THR A 548 -4.42 -19.48 -18.56
N VAL A 549 -5.43 -19.05 -19.32
CA VAL A 549 -6.19 -17.83 -18.98
C VAL A 549 -7.04 -18.11 -17.74
N GLN A 550 -6.93 -17.26 -16.74
CA GLN A 550 -7.81 -17.27 -15.59
C GLN A 550 -8.73 -16.06 -15.63
N MET A 551 -10.04 -16.31 -15.55
CA MET A 551 -11.07 -15.30 -15.49
C MET A 551 -11.64 -15.26 -14.08
N GLN A 552 -11.44 -14.15 -13.35
CA GLN A 552 -12.05 -13.96 -12.04
C GLN A 552 -13.39 -13.25 -12.21
N VAL A 553 -14.47 -13.93 -11.86
CA VAL A 553 -15.84 -13.41 -11.98
C VAL A 553 -16.10 -12.36 -10.92
N ILE A 554 -16.57 -11.20 -11.35
CA ILE A 554 -17.08 -10.10 -10.50
C ILE A 554 -18.59 -10.25 -10.33
N ASP A 555 -19.31 -10.47 -11.42
CA ASP A 555 -20.75 -10.72 -11.43
C ASP A 555 -21.14 -11.60 -12.64
N MET A 556 -22.25 -12.32 -12.51
CA MET A 556 -22.74 -13.25 -13.53
C MET A 556 -24.26 -13.19 -13.63
N LYS A 557 -24.78 -13.36 -14.84
CA LYS A 557 -26.21 -13.47 -15.12
C LYS A 557 -26.47 -14.61 -16.12
N PRO A 558 -27.64 -15.27 -16.06
CA PRO A 558 -28.06 -16.12 -17.17
C PRO A 558 -28.00 -15.33 -18.50
N ALA A 559 -27.47 -15.95 -19.54
CA ALA A 559 -27.55 -15.37 -20.88
C ALA A 559 -29.01 -15.38 -21.38
N ASP A 560 -29.41 -14.31 -22.08
CA ASP A 560 -30.75 -14.19 -22.68
C ASP A 560 -31.00 -15.24 -23.76
#